data_53ae7268f899955ea6c41685f9c1160e
#
_entry.id   53ae7268f899955ea6c41685f9c1160e
#
_cell.length_a   1.000
_cell.length_b   1.000
_cell.length_c   1.000
_cell.angle_alpha   90.00
_cell.angle_beta   90.00
_cell.angle_gamma   90.00
#
_symmetry.space_group_name_H-M   'P 1'
#
loop_
_entity.id
_entity.type
_entity.pdbx_description
1 polymer ?
#
loop_
_entity_poly.entity_id
_entity_poly.type
_entity_poly.pdbx_seq_one_letter_code
_entity_poly.pdbx_strand_id
1 'polypeptide(L)' 'MPYYNFKNKETDHEWEEFFTISGREEFLKENPHIVQLPSL' A
#
# COMPACT_ATOMS: atom_id res chain seq x y z
N MET A 1 -2.14 -0.86 -15.65
CA MET A 1 -3.02 -0.63 -14.49
C MET A 1 -2.20 -0.77 -13.23
N PRO A 2 -2.19 0.25 -12.40
CA PRO A 2 -1.31 0.22 -11.23
C PRO A 2 -1.94 -0.51 -10.05
N TYR A 3 -1.64 -1.79 -9.94
CA TYR A 3 -1.90 -2.53 -8.71
C TYR A 3 -0.65 -2.48 -7.86
N TYR A 4 -0.86 -2.22 -6.57
CA TYR A 4 0.24 -2.11 -5.62
C TYR A 4 0.05 -3.12 -4.51
N ASN A 5 1.16 -3.69 -4.04
CA ASN A 5 1.14 -4.61 -2.91
C ASN A 5 1.48 -3.85 -1.64
N PHE A 6 0.70 -4.06 -0.61
CA PHE A 6 0.86 -3.38 0.67
C PHE A 6 1.00 -4.37 1.80
N LYS A 7 1.59 -3.91 2.89
CA LYS A 7 1.73 -4.73 4.09
C LYS A 7 1.41 -3.89 5.31
N ASN A 8 0.58 -4.44 6.20
CA ASN A 8 0.29 -3.84 7.48
C ASN A 8 1.36 -4.31 8.47
N LYS A 9 2.19 -3.39 8.94
CA LYS A 9 3.32 -3.74 9.81
C LYS A 9 2.86 -4.21 11.19
N GLU A 10 1.64 -3.84 11.60
CA GLU A 10 1.14 -4.21 12.92
C GLU A 10 0.58 -5.63 12.94
N THR A 11 -0.06 -6.04 11.86
CA THR A 11 -0.69 -7.36 11.78
C THR A 11 0.06 -8.30 10.86
N ASP A 12 1.05 -7.79 10.13
CA ASP A 12 1.82 -8.56 9.15
C ASP A 12 0.96 -9.03 7.99
N HIS A 13 -0.18 -8.40 7.77
CA HIS A 13 -1.10 -8.75 6.70
C HIS A 13 -0.66 -8.10 5.39
N GLU A 14 -0.67 -8.86 4.30
CA GLU A 14 -0.29 -8.37 2.97
C GLU A 14 -1.46 -8.52 2.03
N TRP A 15 -1.61 -7.53 1.13
CA TRP A 15 -2.70 -7.57 0.15
C TRP A 15 -2.30 -6.75 -1.07
N GLU A 16 -3.08 -6.92 -2.15
CA GLU A 16 -2.91 -6.17 -3.37
C GLU A 16 -4.14 -5.29 -3.58
N GLU A 17 -3.91 -4.04 -4.00
CA GLU A 17 -5.01 -3.12 -4.19
C GLU A 17 -4.70 -2.15 -5.31
N PHE A 18 -5.73 -1.73 -6.04
CA PHE A 18 -5.60 -0.75 -7.11
C PHE A 18 -5.69 0.65 -6.52
N PHE A 19 -4.69 1.48 -6.86
CA PHE A 19 -4.69 2.90 -6.50
C PHE A 19 -4.18 3.72 -7.67
N THR A 20 -4.66 4.96 -7.78
CA THR A 20 -3.98 5.96 -8.58
C THR A 20 -2.74 6.41 -7.82
N ILE A 21 -1.83 7.10 -8.52
CA ILE A 21 -0.60 7.57 -7.88
C ILE A 21 -0.92 8.50 -6.71
N SER A 22 -1.83 9.45 -6.93
CA SER A 22 -2.22 10.39 -5.85
C SER A 22 -2.93 9.66 -4.73
N GLY A 23 -3.85 8.76 -5.05
CA GLY A 23 -4.58 8.02 -4.03
C GLY A 23 -3.67 7.17 -3.18
N ARG A 24 -2.67 6.54 -3.79
CA ARG A 24 -1.70 5.73 -3.06
C ARG A 24 -0.90 6.58 -2.07
N GLU A 25 -0.46 7.74 -2.52
CA GLU A 25 0.32 8.62 -1.65
C GLU A 25 -0.49 9.08 -0.45
N GLU A 26 -1.75 9.46 -0.67
CA GLU A 26 -2.61 9.85 0.44
C GLU A 26 -2.87 8.70 1.39
N PHE A 27 -3.13 7.52 0.84
CA PHE A 27 -3.38 6.35 1.66
C PHE A 27 -2.20 6.04 2.57
N LEU A 28 -1.00 6.06 2.03
CA LEU A 28 0.19 5.77 2.83
C LEU A 28 0.48 6.87 3.85
N LYS A 29 0.17 8.11 3.49
CA LYS A 29 0.38 9.22 4.40
C LYS A 29 -0.54 9.12 5.62
N GLU A 30 -1.79 8.71 5.41
CA GLU A 30 -2.75 8.63 6.49
C GLU A 30 -2.67 7.33 7.27
N ASN A 31 -1.95 6.36 6.73
CA ASN A 31 -1.81 5.04 7.35
C ASN A 31 -0.33 4.69 7.48
N PRO A 32 0.37 5.33 8.44
CA PRO A 32 1.82 5.13 8.54
C PRO A 32 2.22 3.70 8.90
N HIS A 33 1.27 2.91 9.39
CA HIS A 33 1.54 1.50 9.69
C HIS A 33 1.48 0.62 8.44
N ILE A 34 1.11 1.19 7.30
CA ILE A 34 1.05 0.46 6.04
C ILE A 34 2.27 0.85 5.20
N VAL A 35 2.90 -0.13 4.59
CA VAL A 35 4.02 0.12 3.68
C VAL A 35 3.71 -0.52 2.35
N GLN A 36 4.27 0.06 1.30
CA GLN A 36 4.17 -0.51 -0.03
C GLN A 36 5.31 -1.48 -0.25
N LEU A 37 4.97 -2.68 -0.71
CA LEU A 37 5.97 -3.67 -1.04
C LEU A 37 6.44 -3.47 -2.48
N PRO A 38 7.70 -3.80 -2.78
CA PRO A 38 8.17 -3.73 -4.17
C PRO A 38 7.43 -4.75 -5.01
N SER A 39 7.06 -4.34 -6.23
CA SER A 39 6.45 -5.28 -7.15
C SER A 39 7.52 -5.88 -8.03
N LEU A 40 7.30 -7.12 -8.40
CA LEU A 40 8.24 -7.85 -9.26
C LEU A 40 7.86 -7.77 -10.72
#